data_74879fe4f783ed4b117986940346e4cb
#
_entry.id   74879fe4f783ed4b117986940346e4cb
#
_cell.length_a   1.000
_cell.length_b   1.000
_cell.length_c   1.000
_cell.angle_alpha   90.00
_cell.angle_beta   90.00
_cell.angle_gamma   90.00
#
_symmetry.space_group_name_H-M   'P 1'
#
loop_
_entity.id
_entity.type
_entity.pdbx_description
1 polymer ?
#
loop_
_entity_poly.entity_id
_entity_poly.type
_entity_poly.pdbx_seq_one_letter_code
_entity_poly.pdbx_strand_id
1 'polypeptide(L)'
;MAKLLLLLTGGTLLMNEAAPGEERRGAVTLDAEQTNRDLRSEVPGLARVADIETKLLFQMDSANMQPSDWLRLAREVHAQLPSYDGIVVVHGTDTMAYTASALAMLLGPLPKPVVLTGSQRPLSDVRTDARQNLIDAALVATLSVPEVCIAFGSRALRGARATKRDAWGFDAFDSPNLGPLVELGLGVEVAPHVRTASPLGPFDDRLEARVLAVRVFPGLDPILLRGALRAGVKGLVLEGYGTGNVPKTLIPAIEEARDRGVPVLVVSQCVRGHVELGRYEGGAEAAAAGAISAGDMTVEAALAKLTIGLARHGNGEALRSFLETSTIGERD
;
A
#
# COMPACT_ATOMS: atom_id res chain seq x y z
N MET A 1 -17.65 23.93 5.02
CA MET A 1 -16.61 23.37 4.13
C MET A 1 -16.01 22.19 4.90
N ALA A 2 -15.69 21.10 4.24
CA ALA A 2 -15.07 19.95 4.92
C ALA A 2 -13.71 20.34 5.51
N LYS A 3 -13.36 19.79 6.66
CA LYS A 3 -12.08 20.02 7.33
C LYS A 3 -11.17 18.82 7.09
N LEU A 4 -10.04 19.03 6.40
CA LEU A 4 -9.09 17.98 6.06
C LEU A 4 -7.74 18.18 6.74
N LEU A 5 -7.10 17.06 7.11
CA LEU A 5 -5.70 17.05 7.51
C LEU A 5 -4.82 16.57 6.35
N LEU A 6 -3.83 17.36 5.98
CA LEU A 6 -2.78 17.01 5.03
C LEU A 6 -1.53 16.57 5.80
N LEU A 7 -1.27 15.26 5.85
CA LEU A 7 -0.08 14.69 6.47
C LEU A 7 1.05 14.57 5.45
N LEU A 8 2.17 15.19 5.73
CA LEU A 8 3.36 15.18 4.88
C LEU A 8 4.34 14.13 5.38
N THR A 9 4.74 13.21 4.51
CA THR A 9 5.72 12.15 4.83
C THR A 9 6.97 12.24 3.96
N GLY A 10 7.05 13.22 3.05
CA GLY A 10 8.13 13.39 2.07
C GLY A 10 7.69 13.03 0.65
N GLY A 11 8.64 12.57 -0.15
CA GLY A 11 8.41 12.21 -1.55
C GLY A 11 8.67 13.34 -2.54
N THR A 12 8.66 13.00 -3.83
CA THR A 12 9.02 13.89 -4.95
C THR A 12 8.21 15.18 -4.99
N LEU A 13 6.94 15.12 -4.60
CA LEU A 13 6.04 16.28 -4.59
C LEU A 13 6.61 17.46 -3.81
N LEU A 14 7.30 17.18 -2.69
CA LEU A 14 7.87 18.17 -1.78
C LEU A 14 9.36 18.47 -2.05
N MET A 15 9.94 17.91 -3.11
CA MET A 15 11.33 18.19 -3.50
C MET A 15 11.40 19.50 -4.30
N ASN A 16 12.48 20.26 -4.11
CA ASN A 16 12.82 21.35 -5.00
C ASN A 16 13.63 20.83 -6.20
N GLU A 17 13.50 21.45 -7.36
CA GLU A 17 14.39 21.17 -8.48
C GLU A 17 15.83 21.54 -8.09
N ALA A 18 16.78 20.63 -8.42
CA ALA A 18 18.19 20.96 -8.36
C ALA A 18 18.51 21.98 -9.46
N ALA A 19 19.30 22.99 -9.15
CA ALA A 19 19.78 23.93 -10.17
C ALA A 19 20.58 23.17 -11.25
N PRO A 20 20.62 23.67 -12.51
CA PRO A 20 21.41 23.04 -13.56
C PRO A 20 22.88 22.87 -13.15
N GLY A 21 23.35 21.63 -13.06
CA GLY A 21 24.73 21.31 -12.64
C GLY A 21 24.88 20.91 -11.16
N GLU A 22 23.84 20.97 -10.37
CA GLU A 22 23.84 20.40 -9.01
C GLU A 22 23.39 18.94 -9.03
N GLU A 23 24.12 18.07 -8.33
CA GLU A 23 23.63 16.72 -8.03
C GLU A 23 22.31 16.85 -7.25
N ARG A 24 21.28 16.06 -7.62
CA ARG A 24 20.02 15.98 -6.87
C ARG A 24 20.33 15.64 -5.43
N ARG A 25 20.45 16.64 -4.59
CA ARG A 25 20.60 16.45 -3.15
C ARG A 25 19.25 16.05 -2.59
N GLY A 26 19.27 15.05 -1.72
CA GLY A 26 18.10 14.52 -1.04
C GLY A 26 17.25 15.61 -0.38
N ALA A 27 16.08 15.23 0.06
CA ALA A 27 15.01 16.08 0.58
C ALA A 27 15.51 17.33 1.32
N VAL A 28 15.14 18.51 0.81
CA VAL A 28 15.36 19.79 1.50
C VAL A 28 14.67 19.70 2.86
N THR A 29 15.31 20.20 3.92
CA THR A 29 14.69 20.28 5.25
C THR A 29 13.44 21.16 5.15
N LEU A 30 12.26 20.54 5.20
CA LEU A 30 11.00 21.26 5.10
C LEU A 30 10.67 21.86 6.47
N ASP A 31 10.42 23.17 6.48
CA ASP A 31 9.66 23.81 7.54
C ASP A 31 8.16 23.62 7.23
N ALA A 32 7.40 23.08 8.18
CA ALA A 32 5.97 22.84 7.99
C ALA A 32 5.17 24.11 7.66
N GLU A 33 5.54 25.25 8.23
CA GLU A 33 4.88 26.54 7.93
C GLU A 33 5.23 27.03 6.53
N GLN A 34 6.49 26.90 6.11
CA GLN A 34 6.91 27.25 4.76
C GLN A 34 6.23 26.34 3.74
N THR A 35 6.23 25.03 3.97
CA THR A 35 5.55 24.05 3.10
C THR A 35 4.06 24.36 2.96
N ASN A 36 3.38 24.76 4.05
CA ASN A 36 1.97 25.13 4.00
C ASN A 36 1.76 26.41 3.17
N ARG A 37 2.64 27.41 3.31
CA ARG A 37 2.60 28.63 2.47
C ARG A 37 2.81 28.29 1.00
N ASP A 38 3.81 27.47 0.70
CA ASP A 38 4.14 27.06 -0.67
C ASP A 38 3.00 26.25 -1.30
N LEU A 39 2.40 25.29 -0.58
CA LEU A 39 1.24 24.54 -1.05
C LEU A 39 0.04 25.45 -1.35
N ARG A 40 -0.24 26.44 -0.50
CA ARG A 40 -1.35 27.40 -0.73
C ARG A 40 -1.10 28.30 -1.92
N SER A 41 0.15 28.70 -2.14
CA SER A 41 0.52 29.55 -3.29
C SER A 41 0.57 28.79 -4.60
N GLU A 42 1.12 27.57 -4.58
CA GLU A 42 1.31 26.73 -5.77
C GLU A 42 0.04 25.99 -6.19
N VAL A 43 -0.86 25.68 -5.23
CA VAL A 43 -2.11 24.97 -5.46
C VAL A 43 -3.30 25.71 -4.85
N PRO A 44 -3.62 26.92 -5.32
CA PRO A 44 -4.71 27.73 -4.73
C PRO A 44 -6.09 27.09 -4.84
N GLY A 45 -6.25 26.13 -5.76
CA GLY A 45 -7.46 25.32 -5.90
C GLY A 45 -7.83 24.51 -4.66
N LEU A 46 -6.85 24.14 -3.81
CA LEU A 46 -7.10 23.38 -2.57
C LEU A 46 -8.05 24.11 -1.63
N ALA A 47 -7.90 25.43 -1.46
CA ALA A 47 -8.76 26.24 -0.60
C ALA A 47 -10.22 26.31 -1.08
N ARG A 48 -10.50 25.93 -2.32
CA ARG A 48 -11.86 25.84 -2.87
C ARG A 48 -12.52 24.48 -2.61
N VAL A 49 -11.70 23.46 -2.29
CA VAL A 49 -12.17 22.09 -2.02
C VAL A 49 -12.49 21.92 -0.54
N ALA A 50 -11.58 22.31 0.35
CA ALA A 50 -11.71 22.10 1.79
C ALA A 50 -10.92 23.12 2.61
N ASP A 51 -11.22 23.20 3.91
CA ASP A 51 -10.35 23.82 4.91
C ASP A 51 -9.25 22.81 5.28
N ILE A 52 -8.00 23.15 4.96
CA ILE A 52 -6.86 22.23 5.04
C ILE A 52 -5.89 22.67 6.13
N GLU A 53 -5.71 21.82 7.12
CA GLU A 53 -4.58 21.86 8.06
C GLU A 53 -3.46 20.97 7.57
N THR A 54 -2.22 21.42 7.67
CA THR A 54 -1.03 20.69 7.24
C THR A 54 -0.17 20.29 8.43
N LYS A 55 0.27 19.03 8.47
CA LYS A 55 1.18 18.52 9.49
C LYS A 55 2.31 17.73 8.84
N LEU A 56 3.56 18.11 9.15
CA LEU A 56 4.74 17.33 8.79
C LEU A 56 4.90 16.19 9.81
N LEU A 57 4.82 14.95 9.36
CA LEU A 57 5.03 13.77 10.20
C LEU A 57 6.48 13.30 10.16
N PHE A 58 7.01 13.16 8.95
CA PHE A 58 8.43 12.90 8.67
C PHE A 58 8.74 13.32 7.23
N GLN A 59 10.01 13.37 6.94
CA GLN A 59 10.51 13.74 5.62
C GLN A 59 11.49 12.67 5.16
N MET A 60 11.05 11.79 4.26
CA MET A 60 11.91 10.75 3.73
C MET A 60 11.61 10.45 2.26
N ASP A 61 12.61 9.93 1.58
CA ASP A 61 12.38 9.22 0.32
C ASP A 61 11.65 7.91 0.65
N SER A 62 10.55 7.64 -0.07
CA SER A 62 9.75 6.44 0.17
C SER A 62 10.51 5.13 -0.02
N ALA A 63 11.60 5.13 -0.78
CA ALA A 63 12.50 3.97 -0.90
C ALA A 63 13.11 3.54 0.46
N ASN A 64 13.16 4.45 1.44
CA ASN A 64 13.65 4.19 2.79
C ASN A 64 12.54 3.82 3.80
N MET A 65 11.27 3.76 3.36
CA MET A 65 10.14 3.43 4.23
C MET A 65 10.29 2.04 4.85
N GLN A 66 10.13 1.97 6.17
CA GLN A 66 10.22 0.74 6.94
C GLN A 66 8.87 0.41 7.60
N PRO A 67 8.63 -0.84 8.02
CA PRO A 67 7.41 -1.22 8.74
C PRO A 67 7.15 -0.40 10.01
N SER A 68 8.18 0.08 10.70
CA SER A 68 8.07 1.01 11.83
C SER A 68 7.45 2.36 11.45
N ASP A 69 7.69 2.81 10.20
CA ASP A 69 7.13 4.06 9.70
C ASP A 69 5.65 3.91 9.35
N TRP A 70 5.23 2.73 8.86
CA TRP A 70 3.81 2.39 8.70
C TRP A 70 3.06 2.49 10.04
N LEU A 71 3.64 1.96 11.13
CA LEU A 71 3.04 2.06 12.46
C LEU A 71 2.93 3.50 12.93
N ARG A 72 3.99 4.29 12.73
CA ARG A 72 4.00 5.70 13.10
C ARG A 72 2.93 6.48 12.35
N LEU A 73 2.82 6.25 11.02
CA LEU A 73 1.82 6.89 10.18
C LEU A 73 0.40 6.43 10.56
N ALA A 74 0.19 5.12 10.75
CA ALA A 74 -1.12 4.58 11.15
C ALA A 74 -1.58 5.09 12.51
N ARG A 75 -0.68 5.19 13.49
CA ARG A 75 -0.97 5.76 14.81
C ARG A 75 -1.39 7.23 14.71
N GLU A 76 -0.69 8.01 13.90
CA GLU A 76 -1.04 9.41 13.66
C GLU A 76 -2.40 9.54 12.97
N VAL A 77 -2.63 8.80 11.89
CA VAL A 77 -3.92 8.79 11.18
C VAL A 77 -5.05 8.40 12.13
N HIS A 78 -4.88 7.32 12.89
CA HIS A 78 -5.90 6.86 13.85
C HIS A 78 -6.24 7.93 14.91
N ALA A 79 -5.22 8.60 15.43
CA ALA A 79 -5.40 9.65 16.45
C ALA A 79 -6.10 10.89 15.90
N GLN A 80 -5.83 11.27 14.64
CA GLN A 80 -6.35 12.49 14.04
C GLN A 80 -7.71 12.33 13.35
N LEU A 81 -8.02 11.14 12.85
CA LEU A 81 -9.22 10.90 12.05
C LEU A 81 -10.54 11.35 12.71
N PRO A 82 -10.74 11.27 14.04
CA PRO A 82 -11.95 11.77 14.69
C PRO A 82 -12.16 13.28 14.50
N SER A 83 -11.08 14.07 14.40
CA SER A 83 -11.10 15.54 14.37
C SER A 83 -11.25 16.15 12.97
N TYR A 84 -11.18 15.33 11.92
CA TYR A 84 -11.27 15.77 10.52
C TYR A 84 -12.33 14.98 9.76
N ASP A 85 -12.78 15.53 8.63
CA ASP A 85 -13.73 14.85 7.73
C ASP A 85 -13.05 13.85 6.81
N GLY A 86 -11.74 14.00 6.60
CA GLY A 86 -10.86 13.09 5.88
C GLY A 86 -9.39 13.43 6.10
N ILE A 87 -8.51 12.51 5.76
CA ILE A 87 -7.06 12.70 5.84
C ILE A 87 -6.44 12.45 4.46
N VAL A 88 -5.58 13.38 4.03
CA VAL A 88 -4.74 13.20 2.84
C VAL A 88 -3.30 12.99 3.29
N VAL A 89 -2.64 11.96 2.78
CA VAL A 89 -1.23 11.63 3.07
C VAL A 89 -0.40 11.88 1.80
N VAL A 90 0.49 12.85 1.85
CA VAL A 90 1.48 13.07 0.78
C VAL A 90 2.65 12.15 0.99
N HIS A 91 2.90 11.28 0.02
CA HIS A 91 3.85 10.17 0.10
C HIS A 91 4.65 10.01 -1.20
N GLY A 92 5.88 9.51 -1.11
CA GLY A 92 6.64 9.15 -2.31
C GLY A 92 6.05 7.94 -3.02
N THR A 93 6.13 7.91 -4.36
CA THR A 93 5.39 6.95 -5.18
C THR A 93 5.91 5.52 -5.13
N ASP A 94 7.21 5.29 -4.81
CA ASP A 94 7.84 3.97 -4.95
C ASP A 94 7.28 2.92 -3.99
N THR A 95 6.94 3.31 -2.77
CA THR A 95 6.38 2.39 -1.77
C THR A 95 4.96 2.76 -1.33
N MET A 96 4.29 3.67 -2.06
CA MET A 96 2.94 4.12 -1.72
C MET A 96 1.93 2.96 -1.64
N ALA A 97 1.99 2.00 -2.56
CA ALA A 97 1.10 0.85 -2.57
C ALA A 97 1.31 -0.07 -1.35
N TYR A 98 2.57 -0.26 -0.92
CA TYR A 98 2.90 -0.97 0.33
C TYR A 98 2.35 -0.23 1.54
N THR A 99 2.58 1.07 1.62
CA THR A 99 2.10 1.91 2.73
C THR A 99 0.58 1.95 2.78
N ALA A 100 -0.10 2.10 1.64
CA ALA A 100 -1.56 2.09 1.57
C ALA A 100 -2.15 0.74 2.02
N SER A 101 -1.54 -0.37 1.59
CA SER A 101 -1.93 -1.71 2.02
C SER A 101 -1.74 -1.90 3.53
N ALA A 102 -0.59 -1.49 4.06
CA ALA A 102 -0.30 -1.59 5.49
C ALA A 102 -1.23 -0.71 6.33
N LEU A 103 -1.48 0.54 5.91
CA LEU A 103 -2.43 1.43 6.58
C LEU A 103 -3.84 0.84 6.61
N ALA A 104 -4.32 0.32 5.48
CA ALA A 104 -5.63 -0.30 5.40
C ALA A 104 -5.78 -1.46 6.38
N MET A 105 -4.75 -2.34 6.50
CA MET A 105 -4.74 -3.46 7.44
C MET A 105 -4.61 -3.02 8.91
N LEU A 106 -3.79 -1.99 9.19
CA LEU A 106 -3.55 -1.50 10.55
C LEU A 106 -4.78 -0.77 11.10
N LEU A 107 -5.44 0.03 10.27
CA LEU A 107 -6.59 0.84 10.65
C LEU A 107 -7.91 0.05 10.63
N GLY A 108 -7.99 -0.99 9.79
CA GLY A 108 -9.23 -1.75 9.59
C GLY A 108 -10.33 -0.95 8.89
N PRO A 109 -11.62 -1.32 9.06
CA PRO A 109 -12.74 -0.56 8.52
C PRO A 109 -12.78 0.86 9.09
N LEU A 110 -13.10 1.84 8.25
CA LEU A 110 -13.02 3.27 8.57
C LEU A 110 -14.39 3.97 8.56
N PRO A 111 -14.54 5.06 9.33
CA PRO A 111 -15.70 5.95 9.22
C PRO A 111 -15.57 7.01 8.13
N LYS A 112 -14.34 7.32 7.69
CA LYS A 112 -14.00 8.45 6.82
C LYS A 112 -12.84 8.11 5.88
N PRO A 113 -12.65 8.87 4.78
CA PRO A 113 -11.56 8.62 3.84
C PRO A 113 -10.16 8.87 4.43
N VAL A 114 -9.21 8.01 4.03
CA VAL A 114 -7.77 8.23 4.18
C VAL A 114 -7.13 8.07 2.81
N VAL A 115 -6.67 9.16 2.22
CA VAL A 115 -6.28 9.23 0.81
C VAL A 115 -4.78 9.46 0.70
N LEU A 116 -4.03 8.50 0.16
CA LEU A 116 -2.63 8.68 -0.18
C LEU A 116 -2.52 9.32 -1.56
N THR A 117 -1.57 10.21 -1.72
CA THR A 117 -1.21 10.81 -3.00
C THR A 117 0.26 11.23 -3.03
N GLY A 118 0.72 11.62 -4.20
CA GLY A 118 2.09 12.07 -4.45
C GLY A 118 2.22 12.53 -5.89
N SER A 119 3.45 12.58 -6.39
CA SER A 119 3.70 12.93 -7.79
C SER A 119 4.94 12.25 -8.34
N GLN A 120 4.98 12.11 -9.66
CA GLN A 120 6.17 11.68 -10.39
C GLN A 120 7.17 12.84 -10.56
N ARG A 121 6.68 14.10 -10.54
CA ARG A 121 7.51 15.31 -10.67
C ARG A 121 7.30 16.25 -9.49
N PRO A 122 8.33 17.04 -9.10
CA PRO A 122 8.21 18.04 -8.06
C PRO A 122 7.10 19.05 -8.34
N LEU A 123 6.52 19.61 -7.29
CA LEU A 123 5.46 20.63 -7.40
C LEU A 123 5.94 21.90 -8.15
N SER A 124 7.23 22.26 -8.01
CA SER A 124 7.88 23.36 -8.70
C SER A 124 8.04 23.16 -10.22
N ASP A 125 7.96 21.93 -10.70
CA ASP A 125 8.10 21.66 -12.14
C ASP A 125 6.91 22.19 -12.94
N VAL A 126 7.18 22.79 -14.09
CA VAL A 126 6.14 23.32 -15.01
C VAL A 126 5.19 22.21 -15.48
N ARG A 127 5.71 21.01 -15.72
CA ARG A 127 4.94 19.84 -16.17
C ARG A 127 4.64 18.87 -15.03
N THR A 128 4.41 19.36 -13.83
CA THR A 128 4.10 18.52 -12.68
C THR A 128 2.69 17.91 -12.75
N ASP A 129 2.56 16.68 -12.31
CA ASP A 129 1.29 16.01 -11.98
C ASP A 129 0.83 16.31 -10.53
N ALA A 130 1.70 16.92 -9.72
CA ALA A 130 1.46 17.16 -8.29
C ALA A 130 0.21 18.00 -8.00
N ARG A 131 -0.02 19.08 -8.79
CA ARG A 131 -1.15 19.99 -8.56
C ARG A 131 -2.48 19.28 -8.71
N GLN A 132 -2.63 18.50 -9.78
CA GLN A 132 -3.88 17.78 -10.04
C GLN A 132 -4.06 16.66 -9.02
N ASN A 133 -3.02 15.87 -8.75
CA ASN A 133 -3.09 14.78 -7.78
C ASN A 133 -3.47 15.27 -6.38
N LEU A 134 -2.96 16.43 -5.92
CA LEU A 134 -3.33 17.02 -4.64
C LEU A 134 -4.79 17.47 -4.59
N ILE A 135 -5.27 18.14 -5.65
CA ILE A 135 -6.67 18.57 -5.74
C ILE A 135 -7.60 17.37 -5.76
N ASP A 136 -7.29 16.36 -6.55
CA ASP A 136 -8.06 15.13 -6.67
C ASP A 136 -8.09 14.37 -5.34
N ALA A 137 -6.95 14.24 -4.66
CA ALA A 137 -6.89 13.61 -3.35
C ALA A 137 -7.70 14.35 -2.28
N ALA A 138 -7.62 15.69 -2.27
CA ALA A 138 -8.42 16.51 -1.36
C ALA A 138 -9.92 16.35 -1.68
N LEU A 139 -10.32 16.33 -2.95
CA LEU A 139 -11.69 16.12 -3.36
C LEU A 139 -12.19 14.75 -2.92
N VAL A 140 -11.43 13.67 -3.19
CA VAL A 140 -11.78 12.30 -2.77
C VAL A 140 -11.92 12.22 -1.24
N ALA A 141 -11.08 12.92 -0.49
CA ALA A 141 -11.15 12.97 0.97
C ALA A 141 -12.41 13.66 1.52
N THR A 142 -13.18 14.37 0.69
CA THR A 142 -14.50 14.94 1.05
C THR A 142 -15.68 14.04 0.67
N LEU A 143 -15.44 12.97 -0.07
CA LEU A 143 -16.47 12.05 -0.53
C LEU A 143 -16.80 10.97 0.52
N SER A 144 -17.92 10.28 0.33
CA SER A 144 -18.30 9.12 1.16
C SER A 144 -17.54 7.85 0.71
N VAL A 145 -16.22 7.87 0.83
CA VAL A 145 -15.32 6.75 0.50
C VAL A 145 -14.52 6.37 1.76
N PRO A 146 -15.13 5.68 2.74
CA PRO A 146 -14.52 5.42 4.06
C PRO A 146 -13.49 4.27 4.00
N GLU A 147 -12.49 4.45 3.15
CA GLU A 147 -11.43 3.48 2.91
C GLU A 147 -10.06 4.17 2.85
N VAL A 148 -9.00 3.39 3.05
CA VAL A 148 -7.67 3.81 2.63
C VAL A 148 -7.60 3.66 1.11
N CYS A 149 -7.32 4.74 0.39
CA CYS A 149 -7.20 4.72 -1.07
C CYS A 149 -5.97 5.50 -1.55
N ILE A 150 -5.57 5.25 -2.80
CA ILE A 150 -4.55 6.01 -3.52
C ILE A 150 -5.26 6.84 -4.58
N ALA A 151 -5.18 8.18 -4.47
CA ALA A 151 -5.65 9.10 -5.51
C ALA A 151 -4.47 9.50 -6.40
N PHE A 152 -4.51 9.08 -7.66
CA PHE A 152 -3.45 9.33 -8.63
C PHE A 152 -3.96 9.19 -10.07
N GLY A 153 -3.55 10.09 -10.97
CA GLY A 153 -3.94 10.03 -12.38
C GLY A 153 -5.46 10.11 -12.59
N SER A 154 -6.12 11.01 -11.85
CA SER A 154 -7.59 11.25 -11.90
C SER A 154 -8.45 10.02 -11.51
N ARG A 155 -7.90 9.13 -10.70
CA ARG A 155 -8.62 7.97 -10.13
C ARG A 155 -8.28 7.80 -8.65
N ALA A 156 -9.23 7.26 -7.88
CA ALA A 156 -8.94 6.76 -6.54
C ALA A 156 -9.07 5.22 -6.54
N LEU A 157 -8.01 4.55 -6.15
CA LEU A 157 -7.89 3.09 -6.10
C LEU A 157 -7.95 2.62 -4.66
N ARG A 158 -8.58 1.46 -4.38
CA ARG A 158 -8.49 0.85 -3.03
C ARG A 158 -7.05 0.56 -2.67
N GLY A 159 -6.57 1.09 -1.54
CA GLY A 159 -5.16 1.03 -1.17
C GLY A 159 -4.59 -0.38 -1.12
N ALA A 160 -5.37 -1.33 -0.60
CA ALA A 160 -4.97 -2.74 -0.51
C ALA A 160 -5.19 -3.55 -1.80
N ARG A 161 -5.57 -2.88 -2.92
CA ARG A 161 -5.70 -3.48 -4.26
C ARG A 161 -4.79 -2.80 -5.28
N ALA A 162 -4.12 -1.72 -4.88
CA ALA A 162 -3.31 -0.92 -5.76
C ALA A 162 -1.87 -1.45 -5.87
N THR A 163 -1.27 -1.23 -7.05
CA THR A 163 0.15 -1.49 -7.32
C THR A 163 0.70 -0.39 -8.22
N LYS A 164 2.01 -0.07 -8.10
CA LYS A 164 2.69 0.84 -9.01
C LYS A 164 3.09 0.08 -10.28
N ARG A 165 2.42 0.39 -11.39
CA ARG A 165 2.61 -0.30 -12.68
C ARG A 165 3.55 0.41 -13.64
N ASP A 166 3.75 1.72 -13.46
CA ASP A 166 4.55 2.53 -14.37
C ASP A 166 5.52 3.43 -13.58
N ALA A 167 6.80 3.32 -13.92
CA ALA A 167 7.86 4.10 -13.31
C ALA A 167 8.08 5.46 -13.99
N TRP A 168 7.46 5.70 -15.15
CA TRP A 168 7.72 6.87 -16.01
C TRP A 168 6.48 7.74 -16.24
N GLY A 169 5.33 7.12 -16.47
CA GLY A 169 4.08 7.82 -16.79
C GLY A 169 3.41 8.45 -15.57
N PHE A 170 2.50 9.39 -15.82
CA PHE A 170 1.70 10.02 -14.76
C PHE A 170 0.53 9.14 -14.32
N ASP A 171 0.12 8.17 -15.11
CA ASP A 171 -0.83 7.12 -14.71
C ASP A 171 -0.06 5.94 -14.07
N ALA A 172 0.59 6.22 -12.93
CA ALA A 172 1.59 5.34 -12.36
C ALA A 172 1.01 4.16 -11.56
N PHE A 173 -0.24 4.22 -11.13
CA PHE A 173 -0.87 3.20 -10.29
C PHE A 173 -2.04 2.52 -11.00
N ASP A 174 -2.26 1.25 -10.68
CA ASP A 174 -3.41 0.48 -11.13
C ASP A 174 -3.96 -0.40 -10.00
N SER A 175 -5.22 -0.82 -10.14
CA SER A 175 -5.88 -1.83 -9.32
C SER A 175 -6.32 -2.97 -10.26
N PRO A 176 -5.44 -3.95 -10.52
CA PRO A 176 -5.59 -4.85 -11.67
C PRO A 176 -6.84 -5.73 -11.64
N ASN A 177 -7.27 -6.15 -10.45
CA ASN A 177 -8.39 -7.07 -10.26
C ASN A 177 -9.66 -6.40 -9.73
N LEU A 178 -9.58 -5.10 -9.39
CA LEU A 178 -10.72 -4.32 -8.93
C LEU A 178 -10.67 -2.94 -9.60
N GLY A 179 -11.77 -2.49 -10.18
CA GLY A 179 -11.85 -1.14 -10.75
C GLY A 179 -11.63 -0.02 -9.72
N PRO A 180 -11.47 1.24 -10.15
CA PRO A 180 -11.31 2.37 -9.24
C PRO A 180 -12.53 2.53 -8.32
N LEU A 181 -12.29 3.10 -7.13
CA LEU A 181 -13.36 3.51 -6.20
C LEU A 181 -14.00 4.82 -6.65
N VAL A 182 -13.20 5.69 -7.28
CA VAL A 182 -13.66 6.98 -7.81
C VAL A 182 -12.95 7.24 -9.13
N GLU A 183 -13.72 7.71 -10.11
CA GLU A 183 -13.21 8.29 -11.35
C GLU A 183 -13.49 9.80 -11.38
N LEU A 184 -12.46 10.58 -11.71
CA LEU A 184 -12.48 12.04 -11.72
C LEU A 184 -12.32 12.54 -13.14
N GLY A 185 -13.43 12.62 -13.88
CA GLY A 185 -13.51 13.12 -15.25
C GLY A 185 -14.19 14.48 -15.32
N LEU A 186 -15.16 14.65 -16.26
CA LEU A 186 -16.04 15.82 -16.29
C LEU A 186 -16.93 15.88 -15.06
N GLY A 187 -17.24 14.74 -14.46
CA GLY A 187 -17.94 14.58 -13.20
C GLY A 187 -17.12 13.74 -12.24
N VAL A 188 -17.68 13.48 -11.07
CA VAL A 188 -17.12 12.58 -10.05
C VAL A 188 -18.01 11.35 -9.98
N GLU A 189 -17.47 10.20 -10.33
CA GLU A 189 -18.19 8.93 -10.31
C GLU A 189 -17.65 8.04 -9.18
N VAL A 190 -18.53 7.72 -8.21
CA VAL A 190 -18.21 6.83 -7.09
C VAL A 190 -18.73 5.44 -7.40
N ALA A 191 -17.86 4.45 -7.37
CA ALA A 191 -18.19 3.07 -7.71
C ALA A 191 -19.11 2.41 -6.66
N PRO A 192 -20.00 1.50 -7.08
CA PRO A 192 -20.93 0.82 -6.16
C PRO A 192 -20.24 -0.16 -5.20
N HIS A 193 -19.00 -0.55 -5.47
CA HIS A 193 -18.21 -1.45 -4.61
C HIS A 193 -17.41 -0.71 -3.52
N VAL A 194 -17.58 0.61 -3.36
CA VAL A 194 -17.07 1.34 -2.18
C VAL A 194 -17.71 0.75 -0.93
N ARG A 195 -16.90 0.52 0.09
CA ARG A 195 -17.32 -0.07 1.35
C ARG A 195 -18.17 0.90 2.14
N THR A 196 -19.03 0.35 3.00
CA THR A 196 -19.83 1.16 3.93
C THR A 196 -18.97 1.64 5.09
N ALA A 197 -19.27 2.86 5.58
CA ALA A 197 -18.61 3.41 6.76
C ALA A 197 -18.81 2.51 7.99
N SER A 198 -17.77 2.37 8.78
CA SER A 198 -17.76 1.62 10.04
C SER A 198 -17.15 2.48 11.15
N PRO A 199 -17.55 2.33 12.39
CA PRO A 199 -16.89 3.00 13.52
C PRO A 199 -15.41 2.68 13.54
N LEU A 200 -14.58 3.66 13.91
CA LEU A 200 -13.15 3.44 14.08
C LEU A 200 -12.92 2.48 15.26
N GLY A 201 -12.28 1.36 15.00
CA GLY A 201 -11.94 0.37 16.02
C GLY A 201 -10.75 0.80 16.89
N PRO A 202 -10.43 0.03 17.94
CA PRO A 202 -9.22 0.25 18.72
C PRO A 202 -7.98 0.05 17.85
N PHE A 203 -6.95 0.87 18.06
CA PHE A 203 -5.70 0.76 17.33
C PHE A 203 -4.86 -0.40 17.86
N ASP A 204 -4.48 -1.31 16.95
CA ASP A 204 -3.57 -2.42 17.23
C ASP A 204 -2.29 -2.23 16.41
N ASP A 205 -1.20 -1.89 17.08
CA ASP A 205 0.08 -1.53 16.49
C ASP A 205 1.07 -2.72 16.38
N ARG A 206 0.59 -3.96 16.51
CA ARG A 206 1.43 -5.14 16.37
C ARG A 206 1.71 -5.47 14.90
N LEU A 207 2.98 -5.67 14.58
CA LEU A 207 3.43 -6.22 13.30
C LEU A 207 4.72 -7.06 13.47
N GLU A 208 4.98 -8.00 12.55
CA GLU A 208 6.19 -8.81 12.48
C GLU A 208 6.95 -8.49 11.19
N ALA A 209 8.05 -7.76 11.28
CA ALA A 209 8.77 -7.24 10.12
C ALA A 209 9.62 -8.29 9.38
N ARG A 210 9.85 -9.48 9.98
CA ARG A 210 10.72 -10.52 9.41
C ARG A 210 9.98 -11.38 8.38
N VAL A 211 9.38 -10.73 7.38
CA VAL A 211 8.73 -11.36 6.23
C VAL A 211 9.58 -11.15 4.99
N LEU A 212 9.71 -12.16 4.16
CA LEU A 212 10.47 -12.12 2.92
C LEU A 212 9.54 -12.38 1.73
N ALA A 213 9.54 -11.48 0.75
CA ALA A 213 8.92 -11.71 -0.55
C ALA A 213 9.98 -12.19 -1.55
N VAL A 214 9.65 -13.23 -2.31
CA VAL A 214 10.55 -13.83 -3.31
C VAL A 214 9.79 -14.09 -4.60
N ARG A 215 10.26 -13.48 -5.69
CA ARG A 215 9.78 -13.80 -7.02
C ARG A 215 10.40 -15.09 -7.50
N VAL A 216 9.57 -16.09 -7.83
CA VAL A 216 10.02 -17.37 -8.37
C VAL A 216 10.49 -17.16 -9.81
N PHE A 217 11.63 -17.75 -10.17
CA PHE A 217 12.17 -17.70 -11.53
C PHE A 217 12.85 -19.03 -11.88
N PRO A 218 13.01 -19.39 -13.18
CA PRO A 218 13.72 -20.58 -13.58
C PRO A 218 15.17 -20.58 -13.09
N GLY A 219 15.54 -21.56 -12.24
CA GLY A 219 16.86 -21.63 -11.62
C GLY A 219 16.92 -21.06 -10.18
N LEU A 220 15.80 -20.66 -9.59
CA LEU A 220 15.77 -20.31 -8.16
C LEU A 220 16.15 -21.54 -7.33
N ASP A 221 17.31 -21.47 -6.69
CA ASP A 221 17.81 -22.55 -5.83
C ASP A 221 17.07 -22.57 -4.49
N PRO A 222 16.48 -23.71 -4.09
CA PRO A 222 15.81 -23.85 -2.78
C PRO A 222 16.72 -23.57 -1.59
N ILE A 223 18.04 -23.62 -1.74
CA ILE A 223 19.00 -23.27 -0.68
C ILE A 223 18.82 -21.81 -0.21
N LEU A 224 18.38 -20.91 -1.08
CA LEU A 224 18.12 -19.51 -0.74
C LEU A 224 16.94 -19.36 0.21
N LEU A 225 15.82 -20.06 -0.05
CA LEU A 225 14.67 -20.11 0.87
C LEU A 225 15.04 -20.74 2.21
N ARG A 226 15.76 -21.86 2.18
CA ARG A 226 16.28 -22.51 3.40
C ARG A 226 17.26 -21.62 4.16
N GLY A 227 18.08 -20.83 3.45
CA GLY A 227 18.94 -19.81 4.03
C GLY A 227 18.13 -18.75 4.78
N ALA A 228 17.07 -18.23 4.20
CA ALA A 228 16.15 -17.27 4.84
C ALA A 228 15.47 -17.87 6.08
N LEU A 229 15.02 -19.12 6.02
CA LEU A 229 14.44 -19.84 7.18
C LEU A 229 15.44 -19.97 8.32
N ARG A 230 16.72 -20.31 8.02
CA ARG A 230 17.81 -20.36 9.02
C ARG A 230 18.15 -18.98 9.58
N ALA A 231 18.03 -17.93 8.78
CA ALA A 231 18.24 -16.54 9.22
C ALA A 231 17.09 -15.99 10.09
N GLY A 232 16.02 -16.79 10.30
CA GLY A 232 14.96 -16.43 11.24
C GLY A 232 13.77 -15.67 10.64
N VAL A 233 13.58 -15.73 9.32
CA VAL A 233 12.36 -15.25 8.66
C VAL A 233 11.12 -15.88 9.32
N LYS A 234 10.05 -15.10 9.48
CA LYS A 234 8.81 -15.49 10.15
C LYS A 234 7.64 -15.73 9.19
N GLY A 235 7.78 -15.28 7.94
CA GLY A 235 6.80 -15.53 6.89
C GLY A 235 7.43 -15.36 5.51
N LEU A 236 6.90 -16.10 4.54
CA LEU A 236 7.31 -16.02 3.13
C LEU A 236 6.12 -15.63 2.25
N VAL A 237 6.33 -14.70 1.33
CA VAL A 237 5.45 -14.43 0.20
C VAL A 237 6.16 -14.91 -1.06
N LEU A 238 5.62 -15.93 -1.74
CA LEU A 238 6.16 -16.43 -2.99
C LEU A 238 5.32 -15.91 -4.16
N GLU A 239 5.95 -15.17 -5.06
CA GLU A 239 5.35 -14.80 -6.34
C GLU A 239 5.48 -15.98 -7.31
N GLY A 240 4.45 -16.84 -7.36
CA GLY A 240 4.40 -18.03 -8.20
C GLY A 240 3.98 -17.73 -9.65
N TYR A 241 4.14 -18.71 -10.52
CA TYR A 241 3.75 -18.58 -11.92
C TYR A 241 2.24 -18.73 -12.11
N GLY A 242 1.65 -17.94 -13.01
CA GLY A 242 0.26 -18.07 -13.40
C GLY A 242 -0.68 -18.11 -12.18
N THR A 243 -1.43 -19.19 -12.03
CA THR A 243 -2.38 -19.40 -10.91
C THR A 243 -1.73 -19.87 -9.61
N GLY A 244 -0.44 -19.60 -9.41
CA GLY A 244 0.29 -19.94 -8.19
C GLY A 244 1.18 -21.20 -8.32
N ASN A 245 1.56 -21.58 -9.55
CA ASN A 245 2.49 -22.68 -9.74
C ASN A 245 3.88 -22.36 -9.17
N VAL A 246 4.47 -23.36 -8.53
CA VAL A 246 5.85 -23.35 -8.01
C VAL A 246 6.62 -24.54 -8.56
N PRO A 247 7.93 -24.39 -8.85
CA PRO A 247 8.76 -25.52 -9.25
C PRO A 247 8.80 -26.63 -8.18
N LYS A 248 8.77 -27.89 -8.60
CA LYS A 248 8.88 -29.05 -7.69
C LYS A 248 10.12 -29.00 -6.79
N THR A 249 11.20 -28.40 -7.26
CA THR A 249 12.44 -28.21 -6.49
C THR A 249 12.26 -27.35 -5.23
N LEU A 250 11.24 -26.46 -5.19
CA LEU A 250 10.96 -25.62 -4.05
C LEU A 250 10.04 -26.29 -3.00
N ILE A 251 9.33 -27.36 -3.35
CA ILE A 251 8.39 -28.04 -2.45
C ILE A 251 9.04 -28.45 -1.12
N PRO A 252 10.25 -29.09 -1.10
CA PRO A 252 10.89 -29.41 0.18
C PRO A 252 11.27 -28.21 1.06
N ALA A 253 11.44 -27.02 0.46
CA ALA A 253 11.68 -25.81 1.24
C ALA A 253 10.37 -25.24 1.83
N ILE A 254 9.25 -25.42 1.14
CA ILE A 254 7.90 -25.08 1.65
C ILE A 254 7.52 -26.02 2.82
N GLU A 255 7.80 -27.32 2.71
CA GLU A 255 7.61 -28.27 3.79
C GLU A 255 8.47 -27.91 5.01
N GLU A 256 9.75 -27.58 4.81
CA GLU A 256 10.62 -27.12 5.90
C GLU A 256 10.10 -25.84 6.55
N ALA A 257 9.53 -24.89 5.79
CA ALA A 257 8.91 -23.70 6.32
C ALA A 257 7.69 -24.06 7.22
N ARG A 258 6.80 -24.93 6.74
CA ARG A 258 5.65 -25.44 7.52
C ARG A 258 6.11 -26.08 8.83
N ASP A 259 7.10 -26.97 8.77
CA ASP A 259 7.59 -27.72 9.94
C ASP A 259 8.25 -26.80 10.98
N ARG A 260 8.75 -25.64 10.55
CA ARG A 260 9.26 -24.55 11.41
C ARG A 260 8.17 -23.56 11.85
N GLY A 261 6.92 -23.75 11.44
CA GLY A 261 5.82 -22.83 11.72
C GLY A 261 5.96 -21.49 10.98
N VAL A 262 6.62 -21.46 9.82
CA VAL A 262 6.76 -20.27 8.98
C VAL A 262 5.74 -20.38 7.83
N PRO A 263 4.68 -19.56 7.83
CA PRO A 263 3.68 -19.57 6.78
C PRO A 263 4.26 -19.15 5.44
N VAL A 264 3.80 -19.81 4.37
CA VAL A 264 4.16 -19.49 2.98
C VAL A 264 2.89 -19.06 2.25
N LEU A 265 2.78 -17.79 1.90
CA LEU A 265 1.68 -17.20 1.17
C LEU A 265 2.07 -17.08 -0.31
N VAL A 266 1.25 -17.63 -1.22
CA VAL A 266 1.52 -17.60 -2.66
C VAL A 266 0.65 -16.57 -3.34
N VAL A 267 1.29 -15.61 -4.01
CA VAL A 267 0.68 -14.63 -4.93
C VAL A 267 1.02 -14.96 -6.38
N SER A 268 0.28 -14.41 -7.34
CA SER A 268 0.62 -14.54 -8.75
C SER A 268 1.66 -13.50 -9.17
N GLN A 269 2.56 -13.88 -10.08
CA GLN A 269 3.40 -12.93 -10.83
C GLN A 269 2.64 -12.18 -11.91
N CYS A 270 1.47 -12.70 -12.30
CA CYS A 270 0.63 -12.06 -13.29
C CYS A 270 -0.06 -10.83 -12.68
N VAL A 271 -0.11 -9.76 -13.45
CA VAL A 271 -0.73 -8.50 -13.03
C VAL A 271 -2.23 -8.67 -12.75
N ARG A 272 -2.90 -9.59 -13.47
CA ARG A 272 -4.34 -9.89 -13.33
C ARG A 272 -4.58 -11.37 -13.10
N GLY A 273 -5.68 -11.67 -12.43
CA GLY A 273 -6.12 -13.02 -12.10
C GLY A 273 -5.90 -13.34 -10.63
N HIS A 274 -6.04 -14.59 -10.27
CA HIS A 274 -5.96 -15.05 -8.89
C HIS A 274 -5.18 -16.37 -8.76
N VAL A 275 -4.74 -16.64 -7.56
CA VAL A 275 -4.08 -17.90 -7.19
C VAL A 275 -5.13 -18.95 -6.88
N GLU A 276 -5.08 -20.07 -7.62
CA GLU A 276 -5.87 -21.28 -7.42
C GLU A 276 -4.91 -22.47 -7.36
N LEU A 277 -4.37 -22.75 -6.17
CA LEU A 277 -3.29 -23.73 -5.98
C LEU A 277 -3.67 -25.16 -6.42
N GLY A 278 -4.95 -25.50 -6.39
CA GLY A 278 -5.43 -26.81 -6.87
C GLY A 278 -5.50 -26.98 -8.38
N ARG A 279 -5.27 -25.92 -9.17
CA ARG A 279 -5.48 -25.91 -10.62
C ARG A 279 -4.48 -26.74 -11.40
N TYR A 280 -3.21 -26.72 -10.98
CA TYR A 280 -2.11 -27.43 -11.61
C TYR A 280 -1.26 -28.17 -10.59
N GLU A 281 -0.51 -29.18 -11.03
CA GLU A 281 0.26 -30.10 -10.19
C GLU A 281 1.19 -29.35 -9.22
N GLY A 282 2.02 -28.42 -9.70
CA GLY A 282 2.97 -27.67 -8.85
C GLY A 282 2.30 -26.79 -7.81
N GLY A 283 1.12 -26.23 -8.10
CA GLY A 283 0.30 -25.51 -7.12
C GLY A 283 -0.31 -26.46 -6.09
N ALA A 284 -0.85 -27.61 -6.53
CA ALA A 284 -1.42 -28.62 -5.65
C ALA A 284 -0.36 -29.21 -4.70
N GLU A 285 0.84 -29.51 -5.22
CA GLU A 285 1.98 -29.96 -4.39
C GLU A 285 2.39 -28.90 -3.36
N ALA A 286 2.42 -27.59 -3.76
CA ALA A 286 2.71 -26.51 -2.84
C ALA A 286 1.64 -26.39 -1.73
N ALA A 287 0.35 -26.52 -2.07
CA ALA A 287 -0.73 -26.52 -1.09
C ALA A 287 -0.61 -27.71 -0.12
N ALA A 288 -0.31 -28.92 -0.61
CA ALA A 288 -0.07 -30.09 0.22
C ALA A 288 1.14 -29.92 1.14
N ALA A 289 2.18 -29.21 0.69
CA ALA A 289 3.34 -28.82 1.47
C ALA A 289 3.03 -27.76 2.54
N GLY A 290 1.86 -27.12 2.50
CA GLY A 290 1.41 -26.13 3.49
C GLY A 290 1.31 -24.69 2.99
N ALA A 291 1.51 -24.44 1.69
CA ALA A 291 1.33 -23.12 1.13
C ALA A 291 -0.14 -22.63 1.21
N ILE A 292 -0.32 -21.35 1.36
CA ILE A 292 -1.61 -20.66 1.49
C ILE A 292 -1.83 -19.80 0.23
N SER A 293 -3.03 -19.85 -0.33
CA SER A 293 -3.39 -19.00 -1.46
C SER A 293 -3.66 -17.56 -1.01
N ALA A 294 -3.00 -16.60 -1.65
CA ALA A 294 -3.30 -15.17 -1.49
C ALA A 294 -4.54 -14.73 -2.28
N GLY A 295 -5.16 -15.62 -3.07
CA GLY A 295 -6.26 -15.24 -3.96
C GLY A 295 -5.78 -14.27 -5.03
N ASP A 296 -6.46 -13.15 -5.16
CA ASP A 296 -6.16 -12.09 -6.11
C ASP A 296 -5.46 -10.87 -5.50
N MET A 297 -4.91 -11.01 -4.29
CA MET A 297 -4.12 -9.93 -3.66
C MET A 297 -2.90 -9.55 -4.49
N THR A 298 -2.57 -8.26 -4.46
CA THR A 298 -1.27 -7.78 -4.94
C THR A 298 -0.16 -8.25 -3.97
N VAL A 299 1.09 -8.23 -4.41
CA VAL A 299 2.23 -8.61 -3.54
C VAL A 299 2.34 -7.66 -2.34
N GLU A 300 2.03 -6.37 -2.54
CA GLU A 300 2.03 -5.35 -1.50
C GLU A 300 0.98 -5.66 -0.42
N ALA A 301 -0.23 -6.01 -0.85
CA ALA A 301 -1.31 -6.39 0.07
C ALA A 301 -1.00 -7.69 0.82
N ALA A 302 -0.49 -8.69 0.12
CA ALA A 302 -0.12 -9.98 0.71
C ALA A 302 1.00 -9.83 1.75
N LEU A 303 2.02 -9.02 1.44
CA LEU A 303 3.13 -8.73 2.35
C LEU A 303 2.62 -8.00 3.60
N ALA A 304 1.82 -6.95 3.43
CA ALA A 304 1.26 -6.20 4.55
C ALA A 304 0.36 -7.10 5.42
N LYS A 305 -0.50 -7.91 4.80
CA LYS A 305 -1.42 -8.81 5.51
C LYS A 305 -0.67 -9.88 6.31
N LEU A 306 0.37 -10.49 5.72
CA LEU A 306 1.19 -11.48 6.41
C LEU A 306 1.96 -10.86 7.58
N THR A 307 2.59 -9.69 7.37
CA THR A 307 3.33 -8.95 8.38
C THR A 307 2.48 -8.61 9.61
N ILE A 308 1.26 -8.14 9.39
CA ILE A 308 0.34 -7.77 10.45
C ILE A 308 -0.32 -9.01 11.06
N GLY A 309 -0.72 -9.96 10.21
CA GLY A 309 -1.37 -11.20 10.63
C GLY A 309 -0.51 -12.05 11.56
N LEU A 310 0.78 -12.19 11.27
CA LEU A 310 1.74 -12.91 12.11
C LEU A 310 1.79 -12.36 13.54
N ALA A 311 1.82 -11.05 13.70
CA ALA A 311 1.90 -10.42 15.02
C ALA A 311 0.58 -10.50 15.80
N ARG A 312 -0.56 -10.52 15.10
CA ARG A 312 -1.90 -10.51 15.72
C ARG A 312 -2.44 -11.92 16.00
N HIS A 313 -2.14 -12.88 15.12
CA HIS A 313 -2.74 -14.23 15.14
C HIS A 313 -1.73 -15.36 15.35
N GLY A 314 -0.42 -15.04 15.39
CA GLY A 314 0.62 -16.07 15.46
C GLY A 314 0.81 -16.79 14.12
N ASN A 315 1.12 -18.10 14.15
CA ASN A 315 1.46 -18.92 12.98
C ASN A 315 0.56 -20.16 12.78
N GLY A 316 -0.60 -20.18 13.41
CA GLY A 316 -1.53 -21.33 13.35
C GLY A 316 -2.76 -21.07 12.47
N GLU A 317 -3.84 -21.81 12.78
CA GLU A 317 -5.10 -21.78 12.03
C GLU A 317 -5.76 -20.39 12.03
N ALA A 318 -5.64 -19.62 13.12
CA ALA A 318 -6.15 -18.27 13.20
C ALA A 318 -5.49 -17.34 12.16
N LEU A 319 -4.17 -17.49 11.92
CA LEU A 319 -3.47 -16.77 10.87
C LEU A 319 -3.93 -17.23 9.49
N ARG A 320 -4.05 -18.55 9.26
CA ARG A 320 -4.53 -19.09 7.97
C ARG A 320 -5.91 -18.51 7.64
N SER A 321 -6.85 -18.59 8.58
CA SER A 321 -8.19 -18.03 8.42
C SER A 321 -8.16 -16.53 8.11
N PHE A 322 -7.32 -15.76 8.81
CA PHE A 322 -7.14 -14.32 8.54
C PHE A 322 -6.60 -14.08 7.13
N LEU A 323 -5.61 -14.85 6.67
CA LEU A 323 -5.00 -14.68 5.34
C LEU A 323 -5.97 -15.04 4.21
N GLU A 324 -6.85 -16.03 4.42
CA GLU A 324 -7.82 -16.52 3.44
C GLU A 324 -9.13 -15.72 3.42
N THR A 325 -9.39 -14.88 4.44
CA THR A 325 -10.62 -14.08 4.55
C THR A 325 -10.38 -12.64 4.16
N SER A 326 -11.28 -12.04 3.38
CA SER A 326 -11.26 -10.61 3.08
C SER A 326 -11.70 -9.79 4.30
N THR A 327 -10.88 -8.85 4.77
CA THR A 327 -11.16 -8.02 5.95
C THR A 327 -11.48 -6.57 5.59
N ILE A 328 -10.73 -6.03 4.64
CA ILE A 328 -10.84 -4.63 4.18
C ILE A 328 -11.04 -4.53 2.66
N GLY A 329 -11.39 -5.64 2.00
CA GLY A 329 -11.59 -5.71 0.56
C GLY A 329 -10.27 -5.88 -0.22
N GLU A 330 -9.24 -6.40 0.42
CA GLU A 330 -7.91 -6.65 -0.16
C GLU A 330 -7.90 -7.83 -1.13
N ARG A 331 -8.91 -8.68 -1.03
CA ARG A 331 -9.14 -9.85 -1.92
C ARG A 331 -10.62 -10.11 -2.09
N ASP A 332 -10.99 -10.86 -3.12
CA ASP A 332 -12.32 -11.42 -3.34
C ASP A 332 -12.53 -12.70 -2.54
#